data_dc4bd217a44bed980c684d22765b53fc
#
_entry.id   dc4bd217a44bed980c684d22765b53fc
#
_cell.length_a   1.000
_cell.length_b   1.000
_cell.length_c   1.000
_cell.angle_alpha   90.00
_cell.angle_beta   90.00
_cell.angle_gamma   90.00
#
_symmetry.space_group_name_H-M   'P 1'
#
loop_
_entity.id
_entity.type
_entity.pdbx_description
1 polymer ?
#
loop_
_entity_poly.entity_id
_entity_poly.type
_entity_poly.pdbx_seq_one_letter_code
_entity_poly.pdbx_strand_id
1 'polypeptide(L)'
;MYEGVPNYPDYGRFWDVVDKHQVNQFYTAPTALRALMKEGDSWVRSKKLNSLRLLGTVGEPIKEPEWNWYNKIIGKNKCPIVDTWWQTETGGILISPIPGAISTKPGSATFPFFGIEPVLLNEDGSEIEGNDVSGLLVLKTSWPGQMRTIYGDQDRFIQVYFSQFPGYYFTGDGAKRDKEGYYWITGRVDDVLNVSGHRIGTAEVEGAIGKSEGVAEAAVVGFNHDIKGQGIYAYVTLMTGTQECDQIRKAILDTVTKEIGPHAKPDSIQFAPALPKTRSGKIMRRILRKIAEKDLDNLGDIST
;
A
#
# COMPACT_ATOMS: atom_id res chain seq x y z
N MET A 1 7.48 16.08 -16.05
CA MET A 1 8.00 15.06 -15.11
C MET A 1 9.12 15.72 -14.30
N TYR A 2 9.17 15.48 -13.01
CA TYR A 2 10.22 15.99 -12.11
C TYR A 2 11.07 14.82 -11.63
N GLU A 3 12.37 14.90 -11.84
CA GLU A 3 13.37 13.95 -11.38
C GLU A 3 14.12 14.57 -10.19
N GLY A 4 13.86 14.06 -9.01
CA GLY A 4 14.49 14.53 -7.79
C GLY A 4 13.81 13.99 -6.55
N VAL A 5 14.51 14.07 -5.43
CA VAL A 5 13.99 13.59 -4.14
C VAL A 5 13.07 14.62 -3.50
N PRO A 6 12.08 14.18 -2.69
CA PRO A 6 11.07 15.07 -2.13
C PRO A 6 11.60 16.02 -1.04
N ASN A 7 12.77 15.74 -0.49
CA ASN A 7 13.33 16.39 0.71
C ASN A 7 14.64 17.15 0.46
N TYR A 8 14.98 17.49 -0.79
CA TYR A 8 16.16 18.28 -1.11
C TYR A 8 15.79 19.52 -1.93
N PRO A 9 16.22 20.74 -1.55
CA PRO A 9 17.05 21.08 -0.37
C PRO A 9 16.31 20.99 0.96
N ASP A 10 14.98 20.93 0.93
CA ASP A 10 14.10 20.78 2.08
C ASP A 10 12.78 20.07 1.72
N TYR A 11 11.91 19.84 2.69
CA TYR A 11 10.63 19.12 2.52
C TYR A 11 9.55 19.92 1.78
N GLY A 12 9.80 21.16 1.42
CA GLY A 12 8.96 21.99 0.55
C GLY A 12 9.17 21.75 -0.94
N ARG A 13 10.18 20.95 -1.32
CA ARG A 13 10.64 20.80 -2.70
C ARG A 13 9.54 20.48 -3.72
N PHE A 14 8.69 19.52 -3.46
CA PHE A 14 7.59 19.17 -4.37
C PHE A 14 6.61 20.33 -4.54
N TRP A 15 6.32 21.00 -3.45
CA TRP A 15 5.37 22.12 -3.42
C TRP A 15 5.92 23.35 -4.15
N ASP A 16 7.22 23.56 -4.06
CA ASP A 16 7.92 24.61 -4.86
C ASP A 16 7.83 24.33 -6.36
N VAL A 17 8.02 23.08 -6.76
CA VAL A 17 7.88 22.66 -8.17
C VAL A 17 6.44 22.88 -8.65
N VAL A 18 5.45 22.45 -7.84
CA VAL A 18 4.03 22.63 -8.17
C VAL A 18 3.68 24.11 -8.32
N ASP A 19 4.07 24.95 -7.37
CA ASP A 19 3.74 26.39 -7.38
C ASP A 19 4.48 27.12 -8.50
N LYS A 20 5.79 26.89 -8.65
CA LYS A 20 6.63 27.54 -9.67
C LYS A 20 6.19 27.20 -11.10
N HIS A 21 5.89 25.94 -11.36
CA HIS A 21 5.57 25.45 -12.70
C HIS A 21 4.07 25.33 -12.98
N GLN A 22 3.22 25.76 -12.02
CA GLN A 22 1.77 25.73 -12.13
C GLN A 22 1.24 24.35 -12.54
N VAL A 23 1.74 23.32 -11.83
CA VAL A 23 1.43 21.92 -12.10
C VAL A 23 -0.06 21.67 -11.87
N ASN A 24 -0.73 21.02 -12.82
CA ASN A 24 -2.15 20.72 -12.74
C ASN A 24 -2.43 19.33 -12.17
N GLN A 25 -1.52 18.37 -12.37
CA GLN A 25 -1.65 16.98 -11.95
C GLN A 25 -0.41 16.58 -11.15
N PHE A 26 -0.61 16.13 -9.93
CA PHE A 26 0.48 15.66 -9.08
C PHE A 26 0.29 14.17 -8.79
N TYR A 27 1.19 13.34 -9.32
CA TYR A 27 1.14 11.89 -9.24
C TYR A 27 2.41 11.37 -8.60
N THR A 28 2.30 10.65 -7.49
CA THR A 28 3.43 10.20 -6.68
C THR A 28 3.12 8.90 -5.93
N ALA A 29 4.09 8.38 -5.19
CA ALA A 29 3.91 7.20 -4.37
C ALA A 29 3.44 7.56 -2.94
N PRO A 30 2.59 6.74 -2.29
CA PRO A 30 2.22 6.89 -0.89
C PRO A 30 3.41 7.01 0.06
N THR A 31 4.51 6.29 -0.20
CA THR A 31 5.76 6.41 0.56
C THR A 31 6.31 7.83 0.59
N ALA A 32 6.28 8.55 -0.55
CA ALA A 32 6.71 9.94 -0.60
C ALA A 32 5.75 10.85 0.19
N LEU A 33 4.45 10.60 0.10
CA LEU A 33 3.44 11.33 0.88
C LEU A 33 3.65 11.15 2.39
N ARG A 34 3.89 9.92 2.86
CA ARG A 34 4.17 9.64 4.27
C ARG A 34 5.42 10.35 4.75
N ALA A 35 6.50 10.35 3.95
CA ALA A 35 7.73 11.05 4.30
C ALA A 35 7.51 12.56 4.47
N LEU A 36 6.69 13.17 3.60
CA LEU A 36 6.36 14.59 3.68
C LEU A 36 5.36 14.89 4.81
N MET A 37 4.36 14.05 5.00
CA MET A 37 3.38 14.16 6.08
C MET A 37 4.05 14.11 7.47
N LYS A 38 5.06 13.24 7.63
CA LYS A 38 5.85 13.10 8.86
C LYS A 38 6.47 14.43 9.33
N GLU A 39 6.88 15.29 8.39
CA GLU A 39 7.56 16.56 8.67
C GLU A 39 6.58 17.73 8.89
N GLY A 40 5.29 17.45 8.82
CA GLY A 40 4.22 18.41 9.15
C GLY A 40 3.77 19.28 7.98
N ASP A 41 2.67 19.99 8.22
CA ASP A 41 1.94 20.75 7.19
C ASP A 41 2.56 22.09 6.79
N SER A 42 3.48 22.63 7.59
CA SER A 42 4.05 23.98 7.37
C SER A 42 4.69 24.14 6.00
N TRP A 43 5.34 23.10 5.52
CA TRP A 43 5.98 23.06 4.20
C TRP A 43 4.99 23.24 3.05
N VAL A 44 3.77 22.70 3.20
CA VAL A 44 2.69 22.81 2.22
C VAL A 44 1.97 24.15 2.35
N ARG A 45 1.64 24.55 3.59
CA ARG A 45 0.80 25.74 3.87
C ARG A 45 1.45 27.03 3.39
N SER A 46 2.76 27.07 3.24
CA SER A 46 3.51 28.22 2.71
C SER A 46 3.33 28.41 1.19
N LYS A 47 2.71 27.45 0.48
CA LYS A 47 2.58 27.44 -0.97
C LYS A 47 1.12 27.58 -1.43
N LYS A 48 0.93 28.18 -2.60
CA LYS A 48 -0.44 28.46 -3.11
C LYS A 48 -1.14 27.21 -3.66
N LEU A 49 -0.45 26.36 -4.41
CA LEU A 49 -0.91 25.11 -5.03
C LEU A 49 -2.26 25.23 -5.81
N ASN A 50 -2.63 26.45 -6.23
CA ASN A 50 -3.95 26.73 -6.82
C ASN A 50 -4.10 26.15 -8.23
N SER A 51 -3.00 25.77 -8.86
CA SER A 51 -2.98 25.14 -10.19
C SER A 51 -3.37 23.66 -10.17
N LEU A 52 -3.28 23.00 -9.01
CA LEU A 52 -3.65 21.60 -8.89
C LEU A 52 -5.13 21.36 -9.16
N ARG A 53 -5.41 20.37 -10.00
CA ARG A 53 -6.76 19.91 -10.37
C ARG A 53 -6.97 18.45 -10.07
N LEU A 54 -5.88 17.66 -10.04
CA LEU A 54 -5.92 16.22 -9.84
C LEU A 54 -4.69 15.78 -9.04
N LEU A 55 -4.94 14.87 -8.11
CA LEU A 55 -3.91 14.17 -7.36
C LEU A 55 -3.94 12.69 -7.73
N GLY A 56 -2.81 12.01 -7.68
CA GLY A 56 -2.77 10.59 -7.99
C GLY A 56 -1.73 9.85 -7.17
N THR A 57 -1.95 8.54 -7.01
CA THR A 57 -1.06 7.65 -6.25
C THR A 57 -0.82 6.34 -6.99
N VAL A 58 0.37 5.78 -6.77
CA VAL A 58 0.85 4.56 -7.43
C VAL A 58 1.94 3.86 -6.63
N GLY A 59 2.08 2.56 -6.88
CA GLY A 59 3.22 1.75 -6.43
C GLY A 59 2.96 0.92 -5.19
N GLU A 60 2.05 1.35 -4.34
CA GLU A 60 1.53 0.62 -3.18
C GLU A 60 0.12 1.13 -2.84
N PRO A 61 -0.71 0.35 -2.13
CA PRO A 61 -2.01 0.84 -1.67
C PRO A 61 -1.83 2.07 -0.76
N ILE A 62 -2.53 3.16 -1.06
CA ILE A 62 -2.58 4.32 -0.18
C ILE A 62 -3.48 4.01 1.02
N LYS A 63 -3.02 4.32 2.22
CA LYS A 63 -3.79 4.13 3.43
C LYS A 63 -4.68 5.34 3.72
N GLU A 64 -5.73 5.13 4.51
CA GLU A 64 -6.71 6.18 4.82
C GLU A 64 -6.09 7.47 5.41
N PRO A 65 -5.11 7.42 6.36
CA PRO A 65 -4.50 8.64 6.88
C PRO A 65 -3.77 9.47 5.82
N GLU A 66 -2.97 8.83 4.96
CA GLU A 66 -2.25 9.51 3.87
C GLU A 66 -3.22 10.06 2.83
N TRP A 67 -4.27 9.28 2.49
CA TRP A 67 -5.31 9.71 1.56
C TRP A 67 -6.02 10.97 2.09
N ASN A 68 -6.40 10.96 3.38
CA ASN A 68 -7.06 12.09 4.02
C ASN A 68 -6.16 13.33 4.09
N TRP A 69 -4.88 13.16 4.42
CA TRP A 69 -3.92 14.24 4.40
C TRP A 69 -3.73 14.81 2.99
N TYR A 70 -3.56 13.92 2.00
CA TYR A 70 -3.40 14.29 0.60
C TYR A 70 -4.60 15.09 0.08
N ASN A 71 -5.81 14.61 0.40
CA ASN A 71 -7.05 15.29 0.03
C ASN A 71 -7.20 16.67 0.70
N LYS A 72 -7.02 16.71 2.02
CA LYS A 72 -7.31 17.93 2.81
C LYS A 72 -6.22 18.98 2.69
N ILE A 73 -4.95 18.59 2.81
CA ILE A 73 -3.84 19.52 2.91
C ILE A 73 -3.32 19.92 1.53
N ILE A 74 -3.14 18.96 0.61
CA ILE A 74 -2.64 19.22 -0.74
C ILE A 74 -3.79 19.61 -1.67
N GLY A 75 -4.81 18.78 -1.74
CA GLY A 75 -5.94 18.93 -2.64
C GLY A 75 -6.98 19.95 -2.19
N LYS A 76 -6.90 20.43 -0.93
CA LYS A 76 -7.85 21.39 -0.32
C LYS A 76 -9.33 20.97 -0.51
N ASN A 77 -9.59 19.65 -0.49
CA ASN A 77 -10.86 19.00 -0.78
C ASN A 77 -11.48 19.36 -2.16
N LYS A 78 -10.63 19.78 -3.11
CA LYS A 78 -11.08 20.19 -4.46
C LYS A 78 -10.56 19.28 -5.56
N CYS A 79 -9.43 18.59 -5.30
CA CYS A 79 -8.81 17.71 -6.28
C CYS A 79 -9.24 16.27 -6.02
N PRO A 80 -9.81 15.56 -7.02
CA PRO A 80 -10.03 14.13 -6.90
C PRO A 80 -8.69 13.41 -6.74
N ILE A 81 -8.67 12.35 -5.92
CA ILE A 81 -7.50 11.47 -5.79
C ILE A 81 -7.73 10.25 -6.67
N VAL A 82 -6.84 10.05 -7.63
CA VAL A 82 -6.80 8.92 -8.54
C VAL A 82 -5.78 7.93 -8.00
N ASP A 83 -6.24 7.00 -7.18
CA ASP A 83 -5.43 5.86 -6.76
C ASP A 83 -5.44 4.80 -7.87
N THR A 84 -4.26 4.32 -8.25
CA THR A 84 -4.12 3.46 -9.42
C THR A 84 -3.51 2.13 -9.00
N TRP A 85 -4.20 1.04 -9.32
CA TRP A 85 -3.61 -0.29 -9.19
C TRP A 85 -3.21 -0.84 -10.55
N TRP A 86 -1.97 -1.25 -10.62
CA TRP A 86 -1.35 -1.91 -11.75
C TRP A 86 -0.03 -2.57 -11.36
N GLN A 87 0.51 -3.37 -12.24
CA GLN A 87 1.80 -4.02 -12.08
C GLN A 87 2.67 -3.71 -13.30
N THR A 88 3.98 -3.88 -13.21
CA THR A 88 4.89 -3.78 -14.36
C THR A 88 4.42 -4.69 -15.50
N GLU A 89 3.97 -5.86 -15.14
CA GLU A 89 3.48 -6.95 -15.99
C GLU A 89 2.17 -6.61 -16.70
N THR A 90 1.39 -5.70 -16.16
CA THR A 90 0.10 -5.32 -16.77
C THR A 90 0.23 -4.26 -17.85
N GLY A 91 1.40 -3.60 -17.95
CA GLY A 91 1.69 -2.58 -18.96
C GLY A 91 0.87 -1.30 -18.85
N GLY A 92 -0.01 -1.20 -17.86
CA GLY A 92 -0.85 -0.04 -17.62
C GLY A 92 -1.80 -0.25 -16.45
N ILE A 93 -2.59 0.80 -16.17
CA ILE A 93 -3.53 0.86 -15.04
C ILE A 93 -4.73 -0.04 -15.32
N LEU A 94 -5.10 -0.88 -14.34
CA LEU A 94 -6.20 -1.84 -14.45
C LEU A 94 -7.39 -1.49 -13.54
N ILE A 95 -7.14 -0.92 -12.35
CA ILE A 95 -8.21 -0.49 -11.44
C ILE A 95 -7.89 0.95 -11.03
N SER A 96 -8.86 1.85 -11.24
CA SER A 96 -8.66 3.29 -11.01
C SER A 96 -9.96 4.06 -11.09
N PRO A 97 -10.17 5.10 -10.28
CA PRO A 97 -11.30 6.00 -10.46
C PRO A 97 -11.15 6.82 -11.74
N ILE A 98 -12.28 7.17 -12.34
CA ILE A 98 -12.36 8.15 -13.43
C ILE A 98 -12.77 9.49 -12.81
N PRO A 99 -11.88 10.51 -12.85
CA PRO A 99 -12.17 11.82 -12.27
C PRO A 99 -13.46 12.43 -12.80
N GLY A 100 -14.31 12.88 -11.89
CA GLY A 100 -15.61 13.48 -12.23
C GLY A 100 -16.74 12.48 -12.53
N ALA A 101 -16.44 11.19 -12.72
CA ALA A 101 -17.43 10.15 -12.99
C ALA A 101 -17.60 9.15 -11.83
N ILE A 102 -16.53 8.89 -11.07
CA ILE A 102 -16.51 7.92 -9.99
C ILE A 102 -16.20 8.63 -8.67
N SER A 103 -17.05 8.45 -7.66
CA SER A 103 -16.76 8.89 -6.30
C SER A 103 -15.60 8.10 -5.73
N THR A 104 -14.67 8.77 -5.04
CA THR A 104 -13.52 8.12 -4.43
C THR A 104 -13.77 7.80 -2.97
N LYS A 105 -13.19 6.71 -2.48
CA LYS A 105 -13.17 6.32 -1.08
C LYS A 105 -11.72 6.25 -0.59
N PRO A 106 -11.41 6.74 0.62
CA PRO A 106 -10.04 6.67 1.16
C PRO A 106 -9.47 5.26 1.16
N GLY A 107 -8.40 5.03 0.39
CA GLY A 107 -7.71 3.74 0.31
C GLY A 107 -8.25 2.75 -0.73
N SER A 108 -9.31 3.09 -1.45
CA SER A 108 -9.85 2.24 -2.52
C SER A 108 -9.28 2.61 -3.89
N ALA A 109 -8.85 1.60 -4.65
CA ALA A 109 -8.54 1.75 -6.07
C ALA A 109 -9.79 1.91 -6.95
N THR A 110 -10.98 1.75 -6.38
CA THR A 110 -12.33 1.91 -6.94
C THR A 110 -12.77 0.81 -7.90
N PHE A 111 -12.92 1.09 -9.19
CA PHE A 111 -13.51 0.16 -10.16
C PHE A 111 -12.52 -0.26 -11.23
N PRO A 112 -12.75 -1.41 -11.89
CA PRO A 112 -11.98 -1.82 -13.05
C PRO A 112 -11.99 -0.76 -14.15
N PHE A 113 -10.85 -0.56 -14.81
CA PHE A 113 -10.78 0.26 -16.00
C PHE A 113 -11.46 -0.45 -17.18
N PHE A 114 -11.76 0.29 -18.24
CA PHE A 114 -12.48 -0.25 -19.40
C PHE A 114 -11.81 -1.50 -20.00
N GLY A 115 -12.59 -2.56 -20.19
CA GLY A 115 -12.11 -3.83 -20.76
C GLY A 115 -11.32 -4.71 -19.78
N ILE A 116 -11.26 -4.36 -18.51
CA ILE A 116 -10.61 -5.16 -17.46
C ILE A 116 -11.67 -5.91 -16.66
N GLU A 117 -11.47 -7.22 -16.49
CA GLU A 117 -12.38 -8.11 -15.76
C GLU A 117 -11.67 -8.76 -14.56
N PRO A 118 -11.56 -8.04 -13.43
CA PRO A 118 -11.02 -8.62 -12.22
C PRO A 118 -12.04 -9.53 -11.55
N VAL A 119 -11.56 -10.67 -11.06
CA VAL A 119 -12.34 -11.66 -10.32
C VAL A 119 -11.62 -11.95 -9.01
N LEU A 120 -12.38 -12.25 -7.97
CA LEU A 120 -11.85 -12.74 -6.71
C LEU A 120 -12.04 -14.27 -6.66
N LEU A 121 -10.96 -14.97 -6.34
CA LEU A 121 -10.97 -16.43 -6.19
C LEU A 121 -10.76 -16.84 -4.73
N ASN A 122 -11.39 -17.96 -4.37
CA ASN A 122 -10.98 -18.76 -3.22
C ASN A 122 -9.63 -19.45 -3.49
N GLU A 123 -9.06 -20.06 -2.45
CA GLU A 123 -7.79 -20.81 -2.58
C GLU A 123 -7.89 -22.03 -3.49
N ASP A 124 -9.09 -22.63 -3.58
CA ASP A 124 -9.37 -23.75 -4.46
C ASP A 124 -9.59 -23.35 -5.93
N GLY A 125 -9.53 -22.06 -6.25
CA GLY A 125 -9.72 -21.51 -7.59
C GLY A 125 -11.17 -21.24 -7.97
N SER A 126 -12.14 -21.46 -7.08
CA SER A 126 -13.55 -21.12 -7.33
C SER A 126 -13.76 -19.61 -7.29
N GLU A 127 -14.57 -19.07 -8.21
CA GLU A 127 -14.93 -17.64 -8.25
C GLU A 127 -15.81 -17.27 -7.03
N ILE A 128 -15.51 -16.13 -6.42
CA ILE A 128 -16.31 -15.55 -5.34
C ILE A 128 -17.28 -14.53 -5.96
N GLU A 129 -18.55 -14.87 -5.93
CA GLU A 129 -19.63 -14.03 -6.45
C GLU A 129 -20.07 -12.95 -5.43
N GLY A 130 -20.79 -11.94 -5.93
CA GLY A 130 -21.40 -10.89 -5.11
C GLY A 130 -20.41 -9.84 -4.59
N ASN A 131 -20.86 -9.09 -3.63
CA ASN A 131 -20.12 -7.99 -2.99
C ASN A 131 -19.93 -8.27 -1.49
N ASP A 132 -19.13 -7.42 -0.81
CA ASP A 132 -18.70 -7.60 0.60
C ASP A 132 -17.87 -8.87 0.79
N VAL A 133 -16.98 -9.13 -0.14
CA VAL A 133 -16.16 -10.35 -0.25
C VAL A 133 -14.68 -10.01 -0.38
N SER A 134 -13.83 -10.95 0.00
CA SER A 134 -12.37 -10.85 -0.15
C SER A 134 -11.81 -12.14 -0.73
N GLY A 135 -10.75 -12.04 -1.53
CA GLY A 135 -10.13 -13.19 -2.15
C GLY A 135 -8.84 -12.86 -2.87
N LEU A 136 -8.36 -13.84 -3.62
CA LEU A 136 -7.20 -13.71 -4.49
C LEU A 136 -7.62 -12.95 -5.75
N LEU A 137 -6.91 -11.88 -6.08
CA LEU A 137 -7.21 -11.07 -7.26
C LEU A 137 -6.63 -11.72 -8.51
N VAL A 138 -7.48 -12.00 -9.46
CA VAL A 138 -7.11 -12.50 -10.78
C VAL A 138 -7.79 -11.70 -11.88
N LEU A 139 -7.29 -11.79 -13.12
CA LEU A 139 -7.93 -11.21 -14.30
C LEU A 139 -8.41 -12.31 -15.23
N LYS A 140 -9.68 -12.23 -15.63
CA LYS A 140 -10.37 -13.27 -16.40
C LYS A 140 -10.02 -13.27 -17.88
N THR A 141 -9.79 -12.07 -18.43
CA THR A 141 -9.48 -11.88 -19.85
C THR A 141 -8.16 -11.15 -20.03
N SER A 142 -7.51 -11.37 -21.18
CA SER A 142 -6.33 -10.61 -21.56
C SER A 142 -6.71 -9.17 -21.97
N TRP A 143 -5.75 -8.26 -21.89
CA TRP A 143 -5.89 -6.85 -22.29
C TRP A 143 -4.70 -6.41 -23.14
N PRO A 144 -4.80 -5.31 -23.90
CA PRO A 144 -3.74 -4.90 -24.85
C PRO A 144 -2.37 -4.65 -24.22
N GLY A 145 -2.31 -4.20 -22.96
CA GLY A 145 -1.07 -3.89 -22.24
C GLY A 145 -0.43 -5.07 -21.52
N GLN A 146 -1.09 -6.24 -21.50
CA GLN A 146 -0.55 -7.42 -20.82
C GLN A 146 0.81 -7.82 -21.38
N MET A 147 1.79 -8.11 -20.52
CA MET A 147 3.06 -8.65 -20.96
C MET A 147 2.89 -9.97 -21.70
N ARG A 148 3.72 -10.22 -22.71
CA ARG A 148 3.64 -11.43 -23.54
C ARG A 148 4.53 -12.55 -23.04
N THR A 149 5.59 -12.22 -22.34
CA THR A 149 6.57 -13.17 -21.79
C THR A 149 7.53 -12.46 -20.83
N ILE A 150 8.34 -13.23 -20.12
CA ILE A 150 9.57 -12.78 -19.47
C ILE A 150 10.71 -13.00 -20.47
N TYR A 151 11.57 -12.00 -20.68
CA TYR A 151 12.67 -12.09 -21.64
C TYR A 151 13.57 -13.29 -21.35
N GLY A 152 13.66 -14.18 -22.33
CA GLY A 152 14.48 -15.39 -22.24
C GLY A 152 13.93 -16.49 -21.31
N ASP A 153 12.73 -16.35 -20.73
CA ASP A 153 12.19 -17.30 -19.73
C ASP A 153 10.65 -17.42 -19.83
N GLN A 154 10.19 -18.03 -20.91
CA GLN A 154 8.76 -18.27 -21.12
C GLN A 154 8.15 -19.23 -20.08
N ASP A 155 8.90 -20.20 -19.64
CA ASP A 155 8.40 -21.20 -18.66
C ASP A 155 8.09 -20.52 -17.33
N ARG A 156 8.94 -19.62 -16.87
CA ARG A 156 8.70 -18.81 -15.69
C ARG A 156 7.49 -17.90 -15.84
N PHE A 157 7.26 -17.32 -17.02
CA PHE A 157 6.06 -16.53 -17.30
C PHE A 157 4.79 -17.35 -17.07
N ILE A 158 4.73 -18.56 -17.63
CA ILE A 158 3.58 -19.46 -17.47
C ILE A 158 3.46 -19.91 -16.01
N GLN A 159 4.57 -20.33 -15.39
CA GLN A 159 4.58 -20.84 -14.04
C GLN A 159 4.10 -19.79 -13.01
N VAL A 160 4.54 -18.56 -13.10
CA VAL A 160 4.25 -17.51 -12.11
C VAL A 160 2.82 -16.97 -12.26
N TYR A 161 2.36 -16.75 -13.50
CA TYR A 161 1.13 -15.99 -13.72
C TYR A 161 -0.07 -16.81 -14.17
N PHE A 162 0.12 -18.07 -14.60
CA PHE A 162 -1.00 -18.84 -15.18
C PHE A 162 -1.13 -20.28 -14.66
N SER A 163 -0.10 -20.84 -14.00
CA SER A 163 -0.15 -22.25 -13.60
C SER A 163 -1.01 -22.49 -12.36
N GLN A 164 -1.05 -21.53 -11.43
CA GLN A 164 -1.78 -21.68 -10.17
C GLN A 164 -3.30 -21.71 -10.39
N PHE A 165 -3.81 -20.85 -11.28
CA PHE A 165 -5.23 -20.76 -11.63
C PHE A 165 -5.38 -20.80 -13.15
N PRO A 166 -5.51 -21.98 -13.77
CA PRO A 166 -5.62 -22.12 -15.23
C PRO A 166 -6.80 -21.30 -15.78
N GLY A 167 -6.53 -20.52 -16.82
CA GLY A 167 -7.53 -19.64 -17.45
C GLY A 167 -7.56 -18.22 -16.91
N TYR A 168 -6.82 -17.91 -15.84
CA TYR A 168 -6.71 -16.58 -15.25
C TYR A 168 -5.27 -16.07 -15.25
N TYR A 169 -5.11 -14.76 -15.33
CA TYR A 169 -3.86 -14.13 -14.97
C TYR A 169 -3.85 -13.91 -13.45
N PHE A 170 -2.94 -14.56 -12.74
CA PHE A 170 -2.78 -14.42 -11.29
C PHE A 170 -1.90 -13.22 -10.95
N THR A 171 -2.47 -12.25 -10.22
CA THR A 171 -1.75 -11.02 -9.89
C THR A 171 -0.77 -11.17 -8.72
N GLY A 172 -0.95 -12.20 -7.89
CA GLY A 172 -0.24 -12.35 -6.62
C GLY A 172 -0.67 -11.33 -5.56
N ASP A 173 -1.75 -10.58 -5.80
CA ASP A 173 -2.35 -9.67 -4.84
C ASP A 173 -3.68 -10.22 -4.32
N GLY A 174 -4.00 -9.90 -3.07
CA GLY A 174 -5.33 -10.07 -2.51
C GLY A 174 -6.14 -8.78 -2.70
N ALA A 175 -7.45 -8.92 -2.79
CA ALA A 175 -8.34 -7.77 -2.82
C ALA A 175 -9.65 -8.05 -2.07
N LYS A 176 -10.28 -6.96 -1.64
CA LYS A 176 -11.65 -6.94 -1.14
C LYS A 176 -12.52 -6.17 -2.12
N ARG A 177 -13.75 -6.65 -2.35
CA ARG A 177 -14.80 -5.91 -3.04
C ARG A 177 -15.89 -5.57 -2.04
N ASP A 178 -16.10 -4.27 -1.76
CA ASP A 178 -17.06 -3.83 -0.75
C ASP A 178 -18.51 -3.97 -1.23
N LYS A 179 -19.49 -3.60 -0.38
CA LYS A 179 -20.93 -3.70 -0.67
C LYS A 179 -21.37 -2.93 -1.91
N GLU A 180 -20.64 -1.89 -2.28
CA GLU A 180 -20.92 -1.05 -3.45
C GLU A 180 -20.10 -1.46 -4.67
N GLY A 181 -19.28 -2.51 -4.57
CA GLY A 181 -18.46 -3.03 -5.66
C GLY A 181 -17.07 -2.38 -5.80
N TYR A 182 -16.67 -1.54 -4.87
CA TYR A 182 -15.35 -0.92 -4.86
C TYR A 182 -14.26 -1.91 -4.50
N TYR A 183 -13.15 -1.89 -5.23
CA TYR A 183 -11.98 -2.73 -4.97
C TYR A 183 -10.98 -2.07 -4.04
N TRP A 184 -10.50 -2.85 -3.09
CA TRP A 184 -9.48 -2.51 -2.12
C TRP A 184 -8.37 -3.53 -2.23
N ILE A 185 -7.15 -3.10 -2.56
CA ILE A 185 -6.01 -4.01 -2.63
C ILE A 185 -5.52 -4.24 -1.20
N THR A 186 -5.55 -5.49 -0.75
CA THR A 186 -5.21 -5.88 0.63
C THR A 186 -3.73 -6.21 0.82
N GLY A 187 -2.98 -6.26 -0.28
CA GLY A 187 -1.54 -6.51 -0.30
C GLY A 187 -1.18 -7.78 -1.05
N ARG A 188 0.11 -8.14 -0.99
CA ARG A 188 0.63 -9.36 -1.63
C ARG A 188 0.13 -10.59 -0.91
N VAL A 189 -0.22 -11.62 -1.68
CA VAL A 189 -0.63 -12.93 -1.12
C VAL A 189 0.51 -13.55 -0.29
N ASP A 190 1.76 -13.32 -0.70
CA ASP A 190 2.96 -13.79 0.01
C ASP A 190 3.17 -13.07 1.37
N ASP A 191 2.53 -11.91 1.57
CA ASP A 191 2.60 -11.13 2.80
C ASP A 191 1.36 -11.34 3.71
N VAL A 192 0.50 -12.30 3.39
CA VAL A 192 -0.63 -12.68 4.26
C VAL A 192 -0.12 -13.47 5.46
N LEU A 193 -0.56 -13.07 6.64
CA LEU A 193 -0.23 -13.73 7.91
C LEU A 193 -1.28 -14.77 8.27
N ASN A 194 -0.83 -15.92 8.76
CA ASN A 194 -1.70 -16.97 9.30
C ASN A 194 -1.56 -17.02 10.83
N VAL A 195 -2.36 -16.23 11.52
CA VAL A 195 -2.30 -16.10 12.98
C VAL A 195 -3.46 -16.86 13.61
N SER A 196 -3.17 -17.94 14.33
CA SER A 196 -4.20 -18.78 14.99
C SER A 196 -5.35 -19.19 14.06
N GLY A 197 -5.05 -19.49 12.80
CA GLY A 197 -6.05 -19.88 11.79
C GLY A 197 -6.77 -18.70 11.09
N HIS A 198 -6.45 -17.46 11.45
CA HIS A 198 -6.97 -16.28 10.76
C HIS A 198 -5.96 -15.81 9.70
N ARG A 199 -6.46 -15.56 8.48
CA ARG A 199 -5.68 -14.92 7.42
C ARG A 199 -5.83 -13.41 7.52
N ILE A 200 -4.71 -12.73 7.74
CA ILE A 200 -4.68 -11.28 7.97
C ILE A 200 -3.69 -10.65 6.98
N GLY A 201 -4.15 -9.70 6.18
CA GLY A 201 -3.28 -8.94 5.29
C GLY A 201 -2.36 -8.01 6.10
N THR A 202 -1.05 -8.03 5.81
CA THR A 202 -0.11 -7.12 6.47
C THR A 202 -0.51 -5.67 6.28
N ALA A 203 -0.99 -5.30 5.08
CA ALA A 203 -1.44 -3.94 4.75
C ALA A 203 -2.64 -3.49 5.61
N GLU A 204 -3.53 -4.41 5.99
CA GLU A 204 -4.67 -4.12 6.85
C GLU A 204 -4.22 -3.74 8.27
N VAL A 205 -3.30 -4.53 8.84
CA VAL A 205 -2.71 -4.25 10.16
C VAL A 205 -1.91 -2.94 10.14
N GLU A 206 -1.10 -2.73 9.10
CA GLU A 206 -0.36 -1.48 8.88
C GLU A 206 -1.29 -0.27 8.78
N GLY A 207 -2.43 -0.43 8.09
CA GLY A 207 -3.47 0.60 7.97
C GLY A 207 -4.08 0.96 9.32
N ALA A 208 -4.39 -0.05 10.14
CA ALA A 208 -4.91 0.15 11.49
C ALA A 208 -3.88 0.85 12.40
N ILE A 209 -2.61 0.40 12.37
CA ILE A 209 -1.52 1.04 13.13
C ILE A 209 -1.36 2.51 12.72
N GLY A 210 -1.44 2.81 11.42
CA GLY A 210 -1.31 4.17 10.89
C GLY A 210 -2.40 5.15 11.33
N LYS A 211 -3.55 4.65 11.85
CA LYS A 211 -4.60 5.50 12.43
C LYS A 211 -4.27 5.97 13.85
N SER A 212 -3.25 5.40 14.49
CA SER A 212 -2.85 5.80 15.84
C SER A 212 -2.13 7.13 15.80
N GLU A 213 -2.49 8.02 16.71
CA GLU A 213 -1.86 9.34 16.84
C GLU A 213 -0.34 9.20 17.07
N GLY A 214 0.44 10.05 16.41
CA GLY A 214 1.90 10.04 16.49
C GLY A 214 2.60 9.00 15.60
N VAL A 215 1.89 8.12 14.91
CA VAL A 215 2.46 7.17 13.95
C VAL A 215 2.57 7.81 12.57
N ALA A 216 3.78 7.75 11.98
CA ALA A 216 4.03 8.21 10.61
C ALA A 216 3.95 7.08 9.60
N GLU A 217 4.53 5.92 9.92
CA GLU A 217 4.57 4.76 9.01
C GLU A 217 4.69 3.47 9.82
N ALA A 218 4.10 2.40 9.29
CA ALA A 218 4.28 1.06 9.85
C ALA A 218 4.52 0.04 8.75
N ALA A 219 5.36 -0.96 9.06
CA ALA A 219 5.51 -2.17 8.29
C ALA A 219 5.30 -3.39 9.18
N VAL A 220 4.54 -4.35 8.68
CA VAL A 220 4.20 -5.56 9.40
C VAL A 220 4.74 -6.77 8.67
N VAL A 221 5.32 -7.70 9.43
CA VAL A 221 5.79 -8.99 8.93
C VAL A 221 5.37 -10.12 9.89
N GLY A 222 5.23 -11.31 9.34
CA GLY A 222 5.09 -12.52 10.16
C GLY A 222 6.44 -13.03 10.63
N PHE A 223 6.45 -13.66 11.79
CA PHE A 223 7.57 -14.42 12.30
C PHE A 223 7.07 -15.73 12.92
N ASN A 224 7.94 -16.73 13.04
CA ASN A 224 7.56 -18.00 13.63
C ASN A 224 7.20 -17.84 15.11
N HIS A 225 6.03 -18.35 15.49
CA HIS A 225 5.52 -18.27 16.87
C HIS A 225 5.05 -19.64 17.34
N ASP A 226 5.61 -20.16 18.43
CA ASP A 226 5.44 -21.54 18.92
C ASP A 226 3.96 -21.93 19.15
N ILE A 227 3.11 -20.99 19.56
CA ILE A 227 1.71 -21.26 19.90
C ILE A 227 0.76 -20.91 18.74
N LYS A 228 1.02 -19.81 18.04
CA LYS A 228 0.11 -19.24 17.03
C LYS A 228 0.41 -19.69 15.61
N GLY A 229 1.51 -20.42 15.40
CA GLY A 229 2.10 -20.70 14.11
C GLY A 229 2.86 -19.48 13.57
N GLN A 230 2.18 -18.37 13.36
CA GLN A 230 2.80 -17.08 13.06
C GLN A 230 2.40 -16.02 14.09
N GLY A 231 3.37 -15.22 14.49
CA GLY A 231 3.18 -13.99 15.26
C GLY A 231 3.26 -12.76 14.36
N ILE A 232 2.77 -11.65 14.83
CA ILE A 232 2.76 -10.35 14.13
C ILE A 232 3.86 -9.47 14.71
N TYR A 233 4.81 -9.07 13.86
CA TYR A 233 5.86 -8.12 14.22
C TYR A 233 5.63 -6.80 13.48
N ALA A 234 5.45 -5.71 14.22
CA ALA A 234 5.24 -4.38 13.69
C ALA A 234 6.48 -3.51 13.89
N TYR A 235 6.99 -2.95 12.80
CA TYR A 235 7.99 -1.89 12.80
C TYR A 235 7.28 -0.56 12.60
N VAL A 236 7.48 0.40 13.51
CA VAL A 236 6.74 1.66 13.54
C VAL A 236 7.70 2.84 13.52
N THR A 237 7.47 3.76 12.60
CA THR A 237 8.15 5.07 12.57
C THR A 237 7.18 6.12 13.11
N LEU A 238 7.64 6.93 14.05
CA LEU A 238 6.84 7.99 14.65
C LEU A 238 6.98 9.31 13.87
N MET A 239 5.98 10.18 14.04
CA MET A 239 6.01 11.55 13.54
C MET A 239 7.18 12.33 14.17
N THR A 240 7.75 13.27 13.43
CA THR A 240 8.81 14.13 13.92
C THR A 240 8.35 14.90 15.17
N GLY A 241 9.16 14.82 16.23
CA GLY A 241 8.83 15.40 17.54
C GLY A 241 8.04 14.48 18.50
N THR A 242 7.59 13.32 18.02
CA THR A 242 6.94 12.31 18.87
C THR A 242 7.99 11.36 19.44
N GLN A 243 7.93 11.14 20.76
CA GLN A 243 8.86 10.24 21.46
C GLN A 243 8.21 8.87 21.71
N GLU A 244 9.00 7.83 21.62
CA GLU A 244 8.59 6.48 22.02
C GLU A 244 8.20 6.43 23.50
N CYS A 245 7.02 5.88 23.79
CA CYS A 245 6.54 5.64 25.15
C CYS A 245 5.48 4.51 25.18
N ASP A 246 5.22 3.99 26.38
CA ASP A 246 4.26 2.90 26.58
C ASP A 246 2.84 3.32 26.20
N GLN A 247 2.49 4.60 26.34
CA GLN A 247 1.16 5.12 25.95
C GLN A 247 0.92 4.97 24.45
N ILE A 248 1.92 5.29 23.61
CA ILE A 248 1.82 5.13 22.15
C ILE A 248 1.73 3.65 21.81
N ARG A 249 2.56 2.81 22.43
CA ARG A 249 2.51 1.36 22.21
C ARG A 249 1.13 0.79 22.53
N LYS A 250 0.55 1.19 23.66
CA LYS A 250 -0.80 0.79 24.07
C LYS A 250 -1.85 1.31 23.09
N ALA A 251 -1.78 2.58 22.68
CA ALA A 251 -2.71 3.18 21.72
C ALA A 251 -2.72 2.42 20.38
N ILE A 252 -1.55 2.01 19.88
CA ILE A 252 -1.42 1.18 18.69
C ILE A 252 -2.16 -0.15 18.86
N LEU A 253 -1.92 -0.87 19.95
CA LEU A 253 -2.55 -2.16 20.23
C LEU A 253 -4.08 -2.04 20.38
N ASP A 254 -4.56 -0.98 21.03
CA ASP A 254 -5.99 -0.70 21.21
C ASP A 254 -6.64 -0.33 19.87
N THR A 255 -5.96 0.46 19.02
CA THR A 255 -6.45 0.82 17.69
C THR A 255 -6.58 -0.40 16.79
N VAL A 256 -5.56 -1.27 16.73
CA VAL A 256 -5.62 -2.49 15.94
C VAL A 256 -6.74 -3.42 16.41
N THR A 257 -6.91 -3.53 17.74
CA THR A 257 -7.98 -4.34 18.33
C THR A 257 -9.36 -3.82 17.94
N LYS A 258 -9.55 -2.50 17.95
CA LYS A 258 -10.81 -1.83 17.58
C LYS A 258 -11.12 -1.95 16.08
N GLU A 259 -10.13 -1.76 15.23
CA GLU A 259 -10.30 -1.71 13.76
C GLU A 259 -10.45 -3.10 13.12
N ILE A 260 -9.73 -4.10 13.64
CA ILE A 260 -9.67 -5.44 13.04
C ILE A 260 -10.15 -6.51 14.03
N GLY A 261 -9.62 -6.48 15.24
CA GLY A 261 -9.91 -7.47 16.24
C GLY A 261 -8.67 -7.89 17.04
N PRO A 262 -8.88 -8.59 18.18
CA PRO A 262 -7.78 -8.97 19.08
C PRO A 262 -6.76 -9.96 18.44
N HIS A 263 -7.18 -10.73 17.43
CA HIS A 263 -6.33 -11.69 16.73
C HIS A 263 -5.29 -11.01 15.83
N ALA A 264 -5.51 -9.77 15.41
CA ALA A 264 -4.59 -8.98 14.59
C ALA A 264 -3.58 -8.13 15.41
N LYS A 265 -3.65 -8.23 16.72
CA LYS A 265 -2.79 -7.48 17.64
C LYS A 265 -1.32 -7.87 17.45
N PRO A 266 -0.40 -6.91 17.19
CA PRO A 266 1.02 -7.21 17.14
C PRO A 266 1.55 -7.84 18.42
N ASP A 267 2.30 -8.93 18.26
CA ASP A 267 3.03 -9.57 19.37
C ASP A 267 4.26 -8.77 19.78
N SER A 268 4.85 -8.09 18.79
CA SER A 268 5.99 -7.20 19.00
C SER A 268 5.80 -5.90 18.23
N ILE A 269 6.18 -4.79 18.87
CA ILE A 269 6.26 -3.47 18.24
C ILE A 269 7.68 -2.96 18.45
N GLN A 270 8.37 -2.68 17.36
CA GLN A 270 9.69 -2.04 17.37
C GLN A 270 9.58 -0.65 16.76
N PHE A 271 9.92 0.36 17.51
CA PHE A 271 10.06 1.71 16.98
C PHE A 271 11.39 1.83 16.25
N ALA A 272 11.37 2.46 15.09
CA ALA A 272 12.53 2.66 14.24
C ALA A 272 12.52 4.07 13.65
N PRO A 273 13.67 4.71 13.48
CA PRO A 273 13.73 6.07 12.91
C PRO A 273 13.31 6.10 11.44
N ALA A 274 13.53 5.00 10.72
CA ALA A 274 13.12 4.79 9.33
C ALA A 274 12.99 3.29 9.04
N LEU A 275 12.22 2.96 7.99
CA LEU A 275 12.10 1.60 7.46
C LEU A 275 13.03 1.40 6.26
N PRO A 276 13.61 0.20 6.06
CA PRO A 276 14.43 -0.10 4.88
C PRO A 276 13.56 -0.06 3.63
N LYS A 277 14.02 0.67 2.60
CA LYS A 277 13.29 0.88 1.36
C LYS A 277 14.19 0.68 0.14
N THR A 278 13.59 0.21 -0.94
CA THR A 278 14.24 0.20 -2.25
C THR A 278 14.39 1.63 -2.78
N ARG A 279 15.14 1.82 -3.87
CA ARG A 279 15.25 3.11 -4.58
C ARG A 279 13.89 3.66 -5.04
N SER A 280 12.95 2.78 -5.33
CA SER A 280 11.57 3.17 -5.69
C SER A 280 10.68 3.48 -4.49
N GLY A 281 11.20 3.42 -3.25
CA GLY A 281 10.49 3.72 -2.01
C GLY A 281 9.68 2.57 -1.42
N LYS A 282 9.71 1.37 -2.01
CA LYS A 282 9.00 0.20 -1.48
C LYS A 282 9.69 -0.35 -0.25
N ILE A 283 8.93 -0.66 0.80
CA ILE A 283 9.44 -1.27 2.03
C ILE A 283 10.02 -2.66 1.74
N MET A 284 11.22 -2.91 2.22
CA MET A 284 11.93 -4.19 2.04
C MET A 284 11.52 -5.20 3.12
N ARG A 285 10.27 -5.71 3.04
CA ARG A 285 9.71 -6.63 4.04
C ARG A 285 10.55 -7.89 4.24
N ARG A 286 11.24 -8.34 3.19
CA ARG A 286 12.16 -9.46 3.30
C ARG A 286 13.24 -9.25 4.39
N ILE A 287 13.83 -8.06 4.44
CA ILE A 287 14.83 -7.70 5.46
C ILE A 287 14.17 -7.63 6.84
N LEU A 288 13.01 -6.97 6.95
CA LEU A 288 12.28 -6.85 8.21
C LEU A 288 11.87 -8.22 8.78
N ARG A 289 11.47 -9.16 7.92
CA ARG A 289 11.15 -10.54 8.33
C ARG A 289 12.38 -11.25 8.90
N LYS A 290 13.51 -11.15 8.22
CA LYS A 290 14.79 -11.73 8.71
C LYS A 290 15.20 -11.17 10.07
N ILE A 291 15.02 -9.86 10.27
CA ILE A 291 15.29 -9.22 11.57
C ILE A 291 14.32 -9.75 12.64
N ALA A 292 13.03 -9.86 12.34
CA ALA A 292 12.03 -10.39 13.27
C ALA A 292 12.33 -11.85 13.67
N GLU A 293 12.84 -12.64 12.73
CA GLU A 293 13.27 -14.04 12.93
C GLU A 293 14.66 -14.18 13.55
N LYS A 294 15.38 -13.06 13.75
CA LYS A 294 16.77 -12.99 14.24
C LYS A 294 17.79 -13.69 13.31
N ASP A 295 17.46 -13.85 12.03
CA ASP A 295 18.33 -14.40 10.99
C ASP A 295 19.12 -13.29 10.31
N LEU A 296 20.08 -12.71 11.04
CA LEU A 296 20.84 -11.54 10.57
C LEU A 296 21.98 -11.92 9.59
N ASP A 297 22.40 -13.18 9.58
CA ASP A 297 23.51 -13.64 8.73
C ASP A 297 23.08 -13.80 7.25
N ASN A 298 21.77 -13.89 6.99
CA ASN A 298 21.20 -14.16 5.68
C ASN A 298 20.32 -13.00 5.15
N LEU A 299 20.67 -11.75 5.43
CA LEU A 299 19.88 -10.59 4.97
C LEU A 299 19.79 -10.48 3.44
N GLY A 300 20.73 -11.12 2.72
CA GLY A 300 20.84 -11.07 1.27
C GLY A 300 21.29 -9.69 0.79
N ASP A 301 20.95 -9.34 -0.46
CA ASP A 301 21.30 -8.02 -1.00
C ASP A 301 20.55 -6.91 -0.25
N ILE A 302 21.30 -6.07 0.43
CA ILE A 302 20.83 -4.87 1.16
C ILE A 302 21.18 -3.58 0.43
N SER A 303 21.83 -3.65 -0.74
CA SER A 303 22.12 -2.47 -1.58
C SER A 303 20.81 -1.93 -2.18
N THR A 304 20.57 -0.66 -2.01
CA THR A 304 19.40 0.05 -2.53
C THR A 304 19.78 1.30 -3.29
#